data_da295b02992cc3e035310fc3e5b1977c
#
_entry.id   da295b02992cc3e035310fc3e5b1977c
#
_cell.length_a   1.000
_cell.length_b   1.000
_cell.length_c   1.000
_cell.angle_alpha   90.00
_cell.angle_beta   90.00
_cell.angle_gamma   90.00
#
_symmetry.space_group_name_H-M   'P 1'
#
loop_
_entity.id
_entity.type
_entity.pdbx_description
1 polymer ?
#
loop_
_entity_poly.entity_id
_entity_poly.type
_entity_poly.pdbx_seq_one_letter_code
_entity_poly.pdbx_strand_id
1 'polypeptide(L)'
;MLSRRIFIATAAAAAVPATAAGRVPRVVFLDPGSPAPQASGPMSRAAVDFMTIAAAQLGIKLEVLHANHDHLLMIRHAQAVAARAEPPDYVVLVNDKMAAPAMFDALAPSPARLFVIHSDVTDEQRRDTGNERERYPRWIGSAAPDNTHGVFRLVQALHNALGARPIRALGITGPHSTPVSNERARGLTDYVASVPGARLEQLVYGDWSELDGHRKAWVLLARYPEANLVWAANDEMAMGALQAASGHNAPVVVGGMGGWTRALRSIADGGLTATLTGHHLIGAWALVMLYDHANGIDFASDGGLRRKLDYLHVVTRTNLREYENTFGEHERPIDFRRYSKVYRPQLARYDFSFAPLLARLN
;
A
#
# COMPACT_ATOMS: atom_id res chain seq x y z
N MET A 1 -77.92 -15.87 -3.70
CA MET A 1 -76.83 -16.61 -3.02
C MET A 1 -75.62 -16.53 -3.89
N LEU A 2 -74.68 -15.60 -3.58
CA LEU A 2 -73.42 -15.38 -4.33
C LEU A 2 -72.27 -15.98 -3.54
N SER A 3 -71.63 -17.03 -4.08
CA SER A 3 -70.47 -17.72 -3.52
C SER A 3 -69.20 -16.92 -3.77
N ARG A 4 -68.57 -16.40 -2.71
CA ARG A 4 -67.23 -15.78 -2.76
C ARG A 4 -66.16 -16.88 -2.81
N ARG A 5 -65.49 -17.02 -3.94
CA ARG A 5 -64.31 -17.83 -4.05
C ARG A 5 -63.10 -16.98 -3.57
N ILE A 6 -62.46 -17.41 -2.46
CA ILE A 6 -61.23 -16.87 -1.93
C ILE A 6 -60.08 -17.44 -2.77
N PHE A 7 -59.36 -16.59 -3.51
CA PHE A 7 -58.10 -16.94 -4.13
C PHE A 7 -56.97 -16.81 -3.08
N ILE A 8 -56.41 -17.93 -2.67
CA ILE A 8 -55.18 -17.96 -1.87
C ILE A 8 -54.03 -17.87 -2.87
N ALA A 9 -53.39 -16.69 -2.95
CA ALA A 9 -52.16 -16.52 -3.67
C ALA A 9 -50.98 -17.07 -2.82
N THR A 10 -50.49 -18.23 -3.18
CA THR A 10 -49.25 -18.77 -2.63
C THR A 10 -48.07 -17.97 -3.15
N ALA A 11 -47.52 -17.08 -2.30
CA ALA A 11 -46.28 -16.40 -2.57
C ALA A 11 -45.11 -17.44 -2.51
N ALA A 12 -44.61 -17.82 -3.67
CA ALA A 12 -43.38 -18.59 -3.76
C ALA A 12 -42.19 -17.71 -3.26
N ALA A 13 -41.74 -17.96 -2.04
CA ALA A 13 -40.51 -17.39 -1.56
C ALA A 13 -39.38 -17.91 -2.44
N ALA A 14 -38.82 -17.05 -3.30
CA ALA A 14 -37.59 -17.34 -4.03
C ALA A 14 -36.47 -17.61 -3.00
N ALA A 15 -36.08 -18.88 -2.87
CA ALA A 15 -34.92 -19.27 -2.10
C ALA A 15 -33.72 -18.58 -2.74
N VAL A 16 -33.14 -17.61 -2.05
CA VAL A 16 -31.80 -17.06 -2.37
C VAL A 16 -30.86 -18.24 -2.28
N PRO A 17 -30.11 -18.60 -3.35
CA PRO A 17 -29.17 -19.70 -3.28
C PRO A 17 -28.19 -19.37 -2.17
N ALA A 18 -28.06 -20.24 -1.17
CA ALA A 18 -27.00 -20.21 -0.20
C ALA A 18 -25.70 -20.26 -1.02
N THR A 19 -24.98 -19.15 -1.09
CA THR A 19 -23.64 -19.09 -1.69
C THR A 19 -22.84 -20.18 -1.00
N ALA A 20 -22.38 -21.19 -1.76
CA ALA A 20 -21.51 -22.23 -1.25
C ALA A 20 -20.40 -21.54 -0.45
N ALA A 21 -20.30 -21.85 0.84
CA ALA A 21 -19.25 -21.29 1.68
C ALA A 21 -17.92 -21.68 1.04
N GLY A 22 -17.19 -20.69 0.51
CA GLY A 22 -15.92 -20.92 -0.13
C GLY A 22 -14.93 -21.55 0.84
N ARG A 23 -13.87 -22.18 0.32
CA ARG A 23 -12.78 -22.72 1.16
C ARG A 23 -12.22 -21.60 2.04
N VAL A 24 -12.12 -21.86 3.34
CA VAL A 24 -11.52 -20.95 4.33
C VAL A 24 -9.99 -21.12 4.34
N PRO A 25 -9.21 -20.25 3.71
CA PRO A 25 -7.76 -20.39 3.69
C PRO A 25 -7.13 -19.93 5.01
N ARG A 26 -6.01 -20.58 5.37
CA ARG A 26 -5.13 -20.17 6.46
C ARG A 26 -3.96 -19.36 5.87
N VAL A 27 -3.80 -18.13 6.32
CA VAL A 27 -2.78 -17.20 5.82
C VAL A 27 -1.89 -16.77 6.98
N VAL A 28 -0.59 -16.83 6.81
CA VAL A 28 0.40 -16.24 7.71
C VAL A 28 1.00 -15.03 6.99
N PHE A 29 0.98 -13.86 7.64
CA PHE A 29 1.66 -12.67 7.17
C PHE A 29 2.95 -12.44 7.96
N LEU A 30 4.09 -12.43 7.26
CA LEU A 30 5.38 -12.04 7.81
C LEU A 30 5.50 -10.52 7.72
N ASP A 31 5.06 -9.83 8.77
CA ASP A 31 5.04 -8.38 8.83
C ASP A 31 6.40 -7.82 9.25
N PRO A 32 7.03 -6.93 8.46
CA PRO A 32 8.27 -6.26 8.88
C PRO A 32 8.09 -5.33 10.07
N GLY A 33 6.86 -4.87 10.35
CA GLY A 33 6.56 -3.91 11.41
C GLY A 33 6.57 -4.49 12.81
N SER A 34 6.05 -3.69 13.76
CA SER A 34 5.94 -4.04 15.18
C SER A 34 4.47 -4.02 15.62
N PRO A 35 4.06 -4.86 16.58
CA PRO A 35 2.73 -4.81 17.16
C PRO A 35 2.53 -3.54 18.03
N ALA A 36 3.62 -2.92 18.50
CA ALA A 36 3.57 -1.74 19.36
C ALA A 36 3.24 -0.48 18.54
N PRO A 37 2.16 0.25 18.86
CA PRO A 37 1.74 1.42 18.07
C PRO A 37 2.81 2.50 17.94
N GLN A 38 3.67 2.66 18.95
CA GLN A 38 4.74 3.66 18.98
C GLN A 38 5.98 3.27 18.17
N ALA A 39 6.19 1.95 17.95
CA ALA A 39 7.39 1.43 17.30
C ALA A 39 7.26 1.24 15.79
N SER A 40 6.03 1.09 15.28
CA SER A 40 5.80 0.76 13.85
C SER A 40 5.49 1.95 12.98
N GLY A 41 5.26 3.12 13.59
CA GLY A 41 4.59 4.20 12.87
C GLY A 41 3.14 3.85 12.47
N PRO A 42 2.33 4.84 12.16
CA PRO A 42 0.90 4.62 11.87
C PRO A 42 0.65 3.73 10.65
N MET A 43 1.57 3.71 9.69
CA MET A 43 1.49 3.00 8.42
C MET A 43 1.41 1.48 8.56
N SER A 44 2.39 0.90 9.23
CA SER A 44 2.50 -0.54 9.39
C SER A 44 1.25 -1.10 10.09
N ARG A 45 0.77 -0.36 11.08
CA ARG A 45 -0.46 -0.71 11.80
C ARG A 45 -1.68 -0.67 10.87
N ALA A 46 -1.90 0.42 10.13
CA ALA A 46 -3.04 0.54 9.23
C ALA A 46 -3.07 -0.60 8.19
N ALA A 47 -1.91 -1.02 7.67
CA ALA A 47 -1.83 -2.15 6.74
C ALA A 47 -2.32 -3.46 7.37
N VAL A 48 -1.91 -3.77 8.61
CA VAL A 48 -2.38 -4.95 9.36
C VAL A 48 -3.86 -4.83 9.71
N ASP A 49 -4.34 -3.65 10.12
CA ASP A 49 -5.74 -3.41 10.47
C ASP A 49 -6.66 -3.67 9.26
N PHE A 50 -6.35 -3.11 8.07
CA PHE A 50 -7.13 -3.38 6.85
C PHE A 50 -7.04 -4.84 6.41
N MET A 51 -5.89 -5.46 6.58
CA MET A 51 -5.72 -6.89 6.31
C MET A 51 -6.59 -7.74 7.23
N THR A 52 -6.68 -7.38 8.52
CA THR A 52 -7.52 -8.05 9.52
C THR A 52 -9.01 -7.90 9.21
N ILE A 53 -9.45 -6.68 8.79
CA ILE A 53 -10.83 -6.44 8.37
C ILE A 53 -11.18 -7.28 7.14
N ALA A 54 -10.30 -7.30 6.13
CA ALA A 54 -10.51 -8.11 4.93
C ALA A 54 -10.56 -9.61 5.26
N ALA A 55 -9.67 -10.10 6.13
CA ALA A 55 -9.64 -11.49 6.57
C ALA A 55 -10.95 -11.89 7.25
N ALA A 56 -11.46 -11.06 8.17
CA ALA A 56 -12.73 -11.32 8.85
C ALA A 56 -13.91 -11.38 7.87
N GLN A 57 -13.97 -10.46 6.90
CA GLN A 57 -15.05 -10.41 5.91
C GLN A 57 -15.02 -11.57 4.92
N LEU A 58 -13.83 -12.03 4.53
CA LEU A 58 -13.62 -13.14 3.60
C LEU A 58 -13.60 -14.51 4.29
N GLY A 59 -13.67 -14.55 5.63
CA GLY A 59 -13.57 -15.78 6.40
C GLY A 59 -12.16 -16.38 6.45
N ILE A 60 -11.11 -15.60 6.14
CA ILE A 60 -9.71 -16.06 6.15
C ILE A 60 -9.21 -16.17 7.59
N LYS A 61 -8.51 -17.27 7.93
CA LYS A 61 -7.77 -17.37 9.19
C LYS A 61 -6.40 -16.72 9.00
N LEU A 62 -6.29 -15.46 9.45
CA LEU A 62 -5.06 -14.67 9.36
C LEU A 62 -4.26 -14.74 10.67
N GLU A 63 -2.98 -15.03 10.54
CA GLU A 63 -1.97 -14.90 11.60
C GLU A 63 -0.92 -13.88 11.15
N VAL A 64 -0.51 -12.96 12.03
CA VAL A 64 0.50 -11.95 11.76
C VAL A 64 1.70 -12.18 12.66
N LEU A 65 2.88 -12.33 12.05
CA LEU A 65 4.17 -12.48 12.75
C LEU A 65 4.99 -11.20 12.54
N HIS A 66 5.09 -10.39 13.57
CA HIS A 66 5.79 -9.11 13.53
C HIS A 66 7.30 -9.28 13.70
N ALA A 67 8.08 -8.59 12.89
CA ALA A 67 9.55 -8.68 12.90
C ALA A 67 10.26 -7.46 13.49
N ASN A 68 9.54 -6.45 13.98
CA ASN A 68 10.11 -5.27 14.65
C ASN A 68 11.23 -4.58 13.83
N HIS A 69 11.06 -4.49 12.50
CA HIS A 69 12.05 -3.96 11.54
C HIS A 69 13.37 -4.75 11.48
N ASP A 70 13.39 -5.99 12.01
CA ASP A 70 14.49 -6.94 11.92
C ASP A 70 14.23 -7.96 10.79
N HIS A 71 14.89 -7.81 9.66
CA HIS A 71 14.76 -8.72 8.52
C HIS A 71 15.31 -10.14 8.83
N LEU A 72 16.23 -10.27 9.79
CA LEU A 72 16.70 -11.59 10.24
C LEU A 72 15.62 -12.29 11.05
N LEU A 73 14.83 -11.55 11.82
CA LEU A 73 13.66 -12.11 12.50
C LEU A 73 12.58 -12.53 11.49
N MET A 74 12.39 -11.80 10.38
CA MET A 74 11.50 -12.24 9.29
C MET A 74 11.94 -13.61 8.74
N ILE A 75 13.24 -13.80 8.50
CA ILE A 75 13.77 -15.09 8.02
C ILE A 75 13.57 -16.20 9.07
N ARG A 76 13.80 -15.92 10.36
CA ARG A 76 13.51 -16.88 11.44
C ARG A 76 12.02 -17.25 11.52
N HIS A 77 11.13 -16.28 11.33
CA HIS A 77 9.68 -16.55 11.23
C HIS A 77 9.35 -17.45 10.02
N ALA A 78 9.97 -17.21 8.87
CA ALA A 78 9.81 -18.05 7.68
C ALA A 78 10.24 -19.50 7.97
N GLN A 79 11.39 -19.70 8.63
CA GLN A 79 11.89 -21.02 9.06
C GLN A 79 10.91 -21.70 10.04
N ALA A 80 10.41 -20.96 11.03
CA ALA A 80 9.45 -21.48 12.01
C ALA A 80 8.12 -21.88 11.34
N VAL A 81 7.64 -21.13 10.37
CA VAL A 81 6.44 -21.46 9.60
C VAL A 81 6.67 -22.71 8.74
N ALA A 82 7.85 -22.84 8.13
CA ALA A 82 8.20 -24.00 7.33
C ALA A 82 8.25 -25.31 8.13
N ALA A 83 8.63 -25.24 9.41
CA ALA A 83 8.74 -26.37 10.32
C ALA A 83 7.42 -26.79 10.97
N ARG A 84 6.30 -26.14 10.68
CA ARG A 84 4.99 -26.45 11.30
C ARG A 84 4.47 -27.80 10.84
N ALA A 85 3.96 -28.59 11.76
CA ALA A 85 3.24 -29.83 11.45
C ALA A 85 1.96 -29.57 10.63
N GLU A 86 1.31 -28.44 10.89
CA GLU A 86 0.17 -27.94 10.13
C GLU A 86 0.54 -26.64 9.42
N PRO A 87 1.07 -26.70 8.20
CA PRO A 87 1.47 -25.52 7.45
C PRO A 87 0.23 -24.71 7.03
N PRO A 88 0.37 -23.35 6.87
CA PRO A 88 -0.69 -22.53 6.30
C PRO A 88 -0.90 -22.85 4.81
N ASP A 89 -2.03 -22.42 4.25
CA ASP A 89 -2.26 -22.49 2.80
C ASP A 89 -1.39 -21.46 2.05
N TYR A 90 -1.19 -20.27 2.68
CA TYR A 90 -0.42 -19.17 2.11
C TYR A 90 0.48 -18.50 3.14
N VAL A 91 1.65 -18.05 2.70
CA VAL A 91 2.51 -17.11 3.41
C VAL A 91 2.60 -15.84 2.59
N VAL A 92 2.16 -14.74 3.18
CA VAL A 92 2.33 -13.39 2.62
C VAL A 92 3.58 -12.78 3.24
N LEU A 93 4.42 -12.17 2.43
CA LEU A 93 5.68 -11.58 2.89
C LEU A 93 6.01 -10.28 2.14
N VAL A 94 6.87 -9.48 2.73
CA VAL A 94 7.38 -8.22 2.17
C VAL A 94 8.87 -8.37 1.88
N ASN A 95 9.33 -7.90 0.73
CA ASN A 95 10.77 -7.86 0.42
C ASN A 95 11.46 -6.68 1.14
N ASP A 96 11.31 -6.63 2.47
CA ASP A 96 12.00 -5.62 3.27
C ASP A 96 13.50 -5.92 3.32
N LYS A 97 14.32 -4.87 3.18
CA LYS A 97 15.78 -4.98 3.15
C LYS A 97 16.30 -6.10 2.25
N MET A 98 15.59 -6.36 1.13
CA MET A 98 15.96 -7.38 0.13
C MET A 98 15.93 -8.83 0.66
N ALA A 99 15.19 -9.13 1.74
CA ALA A 99 15.19 -10.43 2.41
C ALA A 99 14.32 -11.51 1.76
N ALA A 100 13.52 -11.20 0.72
CA ALA A 100 12.60 -12.17 0.11
C ALA A 100 13.30 -13.46 -0.38
N PRO A 101 14.46 -13.45 -1.06
CA PRO A 101 15.12 -14.67 -1.50
C PRO A 101 15.44 -15.61 -0.35
N ALA A 102 15.98 -15.10 0.77
CA ALA A 102 16.29 -15.90 1.95
C ALA A 102 15.03 -16.48 2.62
N MET A 103 13.90 -15.75 2.58
CA MET A 103 12.61 -16.27 3.04
C MET A 103 12.06 -17.34 2.09
N PHE A 104 12.26 -17.21 0.77
CA PHE A 104 11.88 -18.27 -0.19
C PHE A 104 12.63 -19.56 0.07
N ASP A 105 13.97 -19.48 0.29
CA ASP A 105 14.78 -20.65 0.62
C ASP A 105 14.31 -21.28 1.93
N ALA A 106 14.04 -20.48 2.96
CA ALA A 106 13.54 -20.94 4.24
C ALA A 106 12.17 -21.63 4.14
N LEU A 107 11.29 -21.17 3.25
CA LEU A 107 9.95 -21.70 3.03
C LEU A 107 9.88 -22.81 1.97
N ALA A 108 10.96 -23.10 1.25
CA ALA A 108 10.98 -24.11 0.19
C ALA A 108 10.52 -25.52 0.65
N PRO A 109 10.82 -25.97 1.89
CA PRO A 109 10.31 -27.28 2.39
C PRO A 109 8.79 -27.27 2.67
N SER A 110 8.17 -26.10 2.88
CA SER A 110 6.74 -26.00 3.21
C SER A 110 5.86 -26.18 1.97
N PRO A 111 4.68 -26.82 2.10
CA PRO A 111 3.68 -26.85 1.03
C PRO A 111 2.93 -25.52 0.85
N ALA A 112 3.15 -24.52 1.70
CA ALA A 112 2.50 -23.23 1.64
C ALA A 112 2.82 -22.48 0.33
N ARG A 113 1.84 -21.79 -0.22
CA ARG A 113 2.04 -20.88 -1.36
C ARG A 113 2.51 -19.52 -0.86
N LEU A 114 3.45 -18.91 -1.57
CA LEU A 114 4.07 -17.64 -1.21
C LEU A 114 3.49 -16.52 -2.07
N PHE A 115 3.22 -15.37 -1.44
CA PHE A 115 2.76 -14.18 -2.13
C PHE A 115 3.49 -12.95 -1.59
N VAL A 116 4.15 -12.19 -2.46
CA VAL A 116 4.91 -11.00 -2.08
C VAL A 116 4.04 -9.77 -2.20
N ILE A 117 4.06 -8.90 -1.17
CA ILE A 117 3.30 -7.65 -1.19
C ILE A 117 4.18 -6.44 -0.90
N HIS A 118 3.67 -5.26 -1.22
CA HIS A 118 4.19 -3.94 -0.85
C HIS A 118 5.54 -3.61 -1.49
N SER A 119 6.59 -4.35 -1.17
CA SER A 119 7.92 -4.25 -1.78
C SER A 119 8.20 -5.53 -2.55
N ASP A 120 8.27 -5.44 -3.88
CA ASP A 120 8.47 -6.59 -4.76
C ASP A 120 9.93 -7.05 -4.78
N VAL A 121 10.16 -8.26 -5.26
CA VAL A 121 11.49 -8.78 -5.59
C VAL A 121 12.07 -7.94 -6.73
N THR A 122 13.26 -7.38 -6.52
CA THR A 122 13.90 -6.50 -7.51
C THR A 122 14.33 -7.27 -8.76
N ASP A 123 14.50 -6.55 -9.88
CA ASP A 123 14.97 -7.18 -11.12
C ASP A 123 16.37 -7.78 -10.97
N GLU A 124 17.19 -7.24 -10.05
CA GLU A 124 18.48 -7.79 -9.70
C GLU A 124 18.35 -9.12 -8.97
N GLN A 125 17.51 -9.20 -7.92
CA GLN A 125 17.24 -10.44 -7.20
C GLN A 125 16.60 -11.51 -8.10
N ARG A 126 15.80 -11.10 -9.10
CA ARG A 126 15.16 -12.01 -10.05
C ARG A 126 16.13 -12.75 -10.97
N ARG A 127 17.38 -12.28 -11.13
CA ARG A 127 18.41 -13.04 -11.86
C ARG A 127 18.72 -14.36 -11.15
N ASP A 128 18.60 -14.40 -9.83
CA ASP A 128 18.90 -15.57 -9.02
C ASP A 128 17.61 -16.33 -8.61
N THR A 129 16.53 -15.60 -8.30
CA THR A 129 15.27 -16.24 -7.86
C THR A 129 14.39 -16.70 -9.03
N GLY A 130 14.60 -16.21 -10.24
CA GLY A 130 13.64 -16.32 -11.34
C GLY A 130 12.39 -15.47 -11.09
N ASN A 131 11.36 -15.68 -11.91
CA ASN A 131 10.06 -15.06 -11.75
C ASN A 131 9.13 -15.95 -10.91
N GLU A 132 7.92 -15.45 -10.67
CA GLU A 132 6.86 -16.20 -10.00
C GLU A 132 6.58 -17.52 -10.72
N ARG A 133 6.43 -18.62 -9.95
CA ARG A 133 6.17 -20.00 -10.40
C ARG A 133 7.31 -20.67 -11.20
N GLU A 134 8.48 -20.03 -11.32
CA GLU A 134 9.66 -20.60 -11.99
C GLU A 134 10.52 -21.39 -10.98
N ARG A 135 11.62 -20.86 -10.53
CA ARG A 135 12.53 -21.51 -9.59
C ARG A 135 11.85 -21.89 -8.26
N TYR A 136 10.92 -21.05 -7.80
CA TYR A 136 10.09 -21.32 -6.63
C TYR A 136 8.63 -21.50 -7.08
N PRO A 137 8.21 -22.75 -7.45
CA PRO A 137 6.87 -22.99 -8.02
C PRO A 137 5.73 -22.58 -7.09
N ARG A 138 6.01 -22.49 -5.79
CA ARG A 138 5.04 -22.05 -4.77
C ARG A 138 5.02 -20.54 -4.55
N TRP A 139 5.95 -19.79 -5.09
CA TRP A 139 5.82 -18.34 -5.18
C TRP A 139 4.83 -18.00 -6.30
N ILE A 140 3.56 -17.89 -5.91
CA ILE A 140 2.45 -17.86 -6.87
C ILE A 140 2.21 -16.48 -7.48
N GLY A 141 2.72 -15.41 -6.85
CA GLY A 141 2.53 -14.06 -7.37
C GLY A 141 3.06 -12.98 -6.44
N SER A 142 3.03 -11.76 -6.95
CA SER A 142 3.35 -10.54 -6.21
C SER A 142 2.39 -9.40 -6.54
N ALA A 143 2.17 -8.51 -5.56
CA ALA A 143 1.39 -7.30 -5.74
C ALA A 143 2.02 -6.14 -4.97
N ALA A 144 2.37 -5.08 -5.66
CA ALA A 144 2.93 -3.86 -5.08
C ALA A 144 2.19 -2.63 -5.60
N PRO A 145 2.10 -1.55 -4.79
CA PRO A 145 1.63 -0.28 -5.31
C PRO A 145 2.57 0.23 -6.41
N ASP A 146 2.04 0.91 -7.41
CA ASP A 146 2.89 1.63 -8.36
C ASP A 146 3.43 2.91 -7.70
N ASN A 147 4.49 2.73 -6.90
CA ASN A 147 5.13 3.82 -6.17
C ASN A 147 5.70 4.89 -7.12
N THR A 148 6.25 4.49 -8.25
CA THR A 148 6.85 5.41 -9.23
C THR A 148 5.77 6.33 -9.81
N HIS A 149 4.68 5.75 -10.31
CA HIS A 149 3.57 6.54 -10.86
C HIS A 149 2.83 7.35 -9.79
N GLY A 150 2.64 6.77 -8.60
CA GLY A 150 2.02 7.49 -7.48
C GLY A 150 2.82 8.75 -7.08
N VAL A 151 4.15 8.63 -6.91
CA VAL A 151 5.00 9.77 -6.58
C VAL A 151 5.09 10.76 -7.74
N PHE A 152 5.12 10.29 -8.99
CA PHE A 152 5.03 11.17 -10.16
C PHE A 152 3.79 12.09 -10.06
N ARG A 153 2.62 11.54 -9.74
CA ARG A 153 1.37 12.31 -9.54
C ARG A 153 1.43 13.23 -8.32
N LEU A 154 2.07 12.80 -7.23
CA LEU A 154 2.27 13.66 -6.06
C LEU A 154 3.11 14.88 -6.41
N VAL A 155 4.26 14.68 -7.08
CA VAL A 155 5.14 15.79 -7.48
C VAL A 155 4.44 16.71 -8.48
N GLN A 156 3.61 16.17 -9.37
CA GLN A 156 2.73 16.97 -10.24
C GLN A 156 1.78 17.87 -9.42
N ALA A 157 1.17 17.35 -8.36
CA ALA A 157 0.29 18.14 -7.50
C ALA A 157 1.06 19.23 -6.75
N LEU A 158 2.29 18.96 -6.30
CA LEU A 158 3.18 19.96 -5.69
C LEU A 158 3.57 21.04 -6.71
N HIS A 159 3.89 20.66 -7.95
CA HIS A 159 4.19 21.60 -9.03
C HIS A 159 2.99 22.51 -9.34
N ASN A 160 1.79 21.94 -9.43
CA ASN A 160 0.57 22.72 -9.65
C ASN A 160 0.36 23.80 -8.56
N ALA A 161 0.75 23.50 -7.33
CA ALA A 161 0.70 24.46 -6.22
C ALA A 161 1.75 25.58 -6.31
N LEU A 162 2.84 25.36 -7.06
CA LEU A 162 3.83 26.42 -7.36
C LEU A 162 3.33 27.43 -8.40
N GLY A 163 2.32 27.08 -9.20
CA GLY A 163 1.86 27.87 -10.33
C GLY A 163 2.90 27.94 -11.46
N ALA A 164 3.15 29.14 -12.00
CA ALA A 164 4.07 29.32 -13.14
C ALA A 164 5.57 29.32 -12.75
N ARG A 165 5.92 29.10 -11.49
CA ARG A 165 7.32 29.10 -11.04
C ARG A 165 8.05 27.83 -11.52
N PRO A 166 9.27 27.93 -12.08
CA PRO A 166 10.04 26.75 -12.45
C PRO A 166 10.42 25.93 -11.21
N ILE A 167 10.39 24.62 -11.35
CA ILE A 167 10.70 23.70 -10.24
C ILE A 167 12.18 23.72 -9.89
N ARG A 168 12.48 23.88 -8.59
CA ARG A 168 13.77 23.68 -7.94
C ARG A 168 13.53 22.68 -6.81
N ALA A 169 13.66 21.39 -7.11
CA ALA A 169 13.24 20.32 -6.21
C ALA A 169 14.38 19.83 -5.32
N LEU A 170 14.02 19.53 -4.08
CA LEU A 170 14.83 18.72 -3.15
C LEU A 170 14.09 17.42 -2.85
N GLY A 171 14.82 16.31 -2.75
CA GLY A 171 14.26 15.00 -2.44
C GLY A 171 14.89 14.38 -1.18
N ILE A 172 14.06 13.82 -0.32
CA ILE A 172 14.48 13.02 0.85
C ILE A 172 13.79 11.66 0.75
N THR A 173 14.51 10.64 0.27
CA THR A 173 13.96 9.28 0.17
C THR A 173 14.30 8.46 1.41
N GLY A 174 13.79 7.21 1.50
CA GLY A 174 14.15 6.29 2.57
C GLY A 174 15.52 5.64 2.36
N PRO A 175 15.91 4.62 3.16
CA PRO A 175 17.20 3.95 3.04
C PRO A 175 17.42 3.31 1.66
N HIS A 176 18.65 3.34 1.18
CA HIS A 176 19.01 2.78 -0.13
C HIS A 176 18.74 1.26 -0.25
N SER A 177 18.87 0.54 0.86
CA SER A 177 18.63 -0.91 0.93
C SER A 177 17.16 -1.31 0.80
N THR A 178 16.24 -0.36 0.79
CA THR A 178 14.80 -0.61 0.71
C THR A 178 14.32 -0.36 -0.73
N PRO A 179 13.87 -1.38 -1.48
CA PRO A 179 13.46 -1.21 -2.88
C PRO A 179 12.40 -0.12 -3.09
N VAL A 180 11.44 -0.02 -2.18
CA VAL A 180 10.38 1.01 -2.22
C VAL A 180 10.94 2.45 -2.16
N SER A 181 12.07 2.68 -1.49
CA SER A 181 12.73 3.98 -1.46
C SER A 181 13.19 4.41 -2.85
N ASN A 182 13.79 3.48 -3.59
CA ASN A 182 14.30 3.71 -4.93
C ASN A 182 13.15 3.90 -5.95
N GLU A 183 12.05 3.13 -5.83
CA GLU A 183 10.87 3.32 -6.66
C GLU A 183 10.22 4.70 -6.46
N ARG A 184 10.09 5.13 -5.19
CA ARG A 184 9.56 6.46 -4.87
C ARG A 184 10.46 7.58 -5.37
N ALA A 185 11.79 7.44 -5.18
CA ALA A 185 12.77 8.40 -5.69
C ALA A 185 12.70 8.51 -7.22
N ARG A 186 12.50 7.39 -7.93
CA ARG A 186 12.32 7.39 -9.39
C ARG A 186 11.10 8.23 -9.79
N GLY A 187 9.98 8.15 -9.08
CA GLY A 187 8.80 8.97 -9.39
C GLY A 187 9.08 10.47 -9.35
N LEU A 188 9.89 10.93 -8.37
CA LEU A 188 10.36 12.32 -8.32
C LEU A 188 11.26 12.65 -9.50
N THR A 189 12.27 11.82 -9.76
CA THR A 189 13.25 12.08 -10.84
C THR A 189 12.60 12.08 -12.20
N ASP A 190 11.69 11.14 -12.47
CA ASP A 190 10.98 11.03 -13.74
C ASP A 190 10.06 12.23 -13.97
N TYR A 191 9.35 12.71 -12.92
CA TYR A 191 8.54 13.91 -13.06
C TYR A 191 9.39 15.14 -13.36
N VAL A 192 10.45 15.39 -12.59
CA VAL A 192 11.31 16.55 -12.80
C VAL A 192 11.95 16.51 -14.19
N ALA A 193 12.38 15.33 -14.65
CA ALA A 193 12.95 15.17 -16.00
C ALA A 193 11.93 15.43 -17.12
N SER A 194 10.64 15.22 -16.86
CA SER A 194 9.56 15.45 -17.85
C SER A 194 9.17 16.93 -18.03
N VAL A 195 9.59 17.82 -17.12
CA VAL A 195 9.19 19.23 -17.12
C VAL A 195 10.32 20.12 -17.60
N PRO A 196 10.16 20.84 -18.73
CA PRO A 196 11.18 21.77 -19.23
C PRO A 196 11.56 22.83 -18.19
N GLY A 197 12.87 23.01 -17.97
CA GLY A 197 13.39 23.99 -17.02
C GLY A 197 13.32 23.60 -15.53
N ALA A 198 12.71 22.46 -15.20
CA ALA A 198 12.74 21.92 -13.85
C ALA A 198 14.12 21.35 -13.51
N ARG A 199 14.49 21.42 -12.23
CA ARG A 199 15.75 20.87 -11.72
C ARG A 199 15.51 20.13 -10.41
N LEU A 200 16.11 18.94 -10.30
CA LEU A 200 16.34 18.27 -9.03
C LEU A 200 17.72 18.68 -8.52
N GLU A 201 17.72 19.59 -7.54
CA GLU A 201 18.98 20.14 -7.00
C GLU A 201 19.75 19.07 -6.24
N GLN A 202 19.05 18.31 -5.38
CA GLN A 202 19.66 17.17 -4.69
C GLN A 202 18.58 16.19 -4.21
N LEU A 203 18.94 14.89 -4.27
CA LEU A 203 18.21 13.79 -3.65
C LEU A 203 19.13 13.13 -2.61
N VAL A 204 18.63 12.92 -1.39
CA VAL A 204 19.37 12.28 -0.31
C VAL A 204 18.57 11.11 0.29
N TYR A 205 19.29 10.12 0.86
CA TYR A 205 18.69 9.00 1.56
C TYR A 205 18.47 9.34 3.03
N GLY A 206 17.33 8.97 3.58
CA GLY A 206 16.92 9.13 4.96
C GLY A 206 16.67 7.79 5.65
N ASP A 207 16.21 7.88 6.90
CA ASP A 207 15.95 6.72 7.77
C ASP A 207 14.46 6.55 8.13
N TRP A 208 13.57 7.22 7.38
CA TRP A 208 12.13 7.30 7.59
C TRP A 208 11.67 8.16 8.77
N SER A 209 12.57 8.68 9.61
CA SER A 209 12.19 9.45 10.79
C SER A 209 11.99 10.93 10.48
N GLU A 210 11.11 11.56 11.28
CA GLU A 210 10.86 13.01 11.23
C GLU A 210 12.13 13.81 11.54
N LEU A 211 12.90 13.35 12.53
CA LEU A 211 14.15 14.00 12.93
C LEU A 211 15.18 14.03 11.81
N ASP A 212 15.35 12.90 11.11
CA ASP A 212 16.30 12.83 9.99
C ASP A 212 15.78 13.66 8.80
N GLY A 213 14.48 13.63 8.53
CA GLY A 213 13.85 14.50 7.54
C GLY A 213 14.10 15.97 7.82
N HIS A 214 13.95 16.41 9.07
CA HIS A 214 14.27 17.77 9.50
C HIS A 214 15.76 18.12 9.29
N ARG A 215 16.68 17.30 9.79
CA ARG A 215 18.12 17.55 9.69
C ARG A 215 18.57 17.67 8.23
N LYS A 216 18.09 16.77 7.37
CA LYS A 216 18.44 16.79 5.94
C LYS A 216 17.85 18.00 5.22
N ALA A 217 16.57 18.28 5.44
CA ALA A 217 15.93 19.45 4.85
C ALA A 217 16.61 20.75 5.29
N TRP A 218 16.99 20.85 6.57
CA TRP A 218 17.70 22.02 7.09
C TRP A 218 18.98 22.31 6.33
N VAL A 219 19.82 21.28 6.14
CA VAL A 219 21.08 21.41 5.40
C VAL A 219 20.84 21.69 3.92
N LEU A 220 19.87 21.00 3.31
CA LEU A 220 19.55 21.16 1.89
C LEU A 220 19.01 22.55 1.58
N LEU A 221 18.11 23.10 2.39
CA LEU A 221 17.54 24.45 2.20
C LEU A 221 18.60 25.56 2.38
N ALA A 222 19.54 25.37 3.33
CA ALA A 222 20.66 26.29 3.46
C ALA A 222 21.59 26.26 2.23
N ARG A 223 21.80 25.06 1.64
CA ARG A 223 22.65 24.86 0.47
C ARG A 223 21.99 25.33 -0.84
N TYR A 224 20.68 25.21 -0.94
CA TYR A 224 19.89 25.52 -2.14
C TYR A 224 18.79 26.50 -1.80
N PRO A 225 19.10 27.78 -1.55
CA PRO A 225 18.13 28.79 -1.13
C PRO A 225 17.07 29.07 -2.20
N GLU A 226 17.32 28.73 -3.46
CA GLU A 226 16.35 28.85 -4.57
C GLU A 226 15.39 27.66 -4.65
N ALA A 227 15.54 26.64 -3.81
CA ALA A 227 14.62 25.51 -3.80
C ALA A 227 13.22 25.97 -3.41
N ASN A 228 12.21 25.43 -4.11
CA ASN A 228 10.81 25.80 -3.91
C ASN A 228 9.88 24.59 -3.77
N LEU A 229 10.41 23.37 -3.89
CA LEU A 229 9.70 22.11 -3.71
C LEU A 229 10.55 21.14 -2.90
N VAL A 230 10.01 20.61 -1.81
CA VAL A 230 10.61 19.53 -1.03
C VAL A 230 9.67 18.32 -1.06
N TRP A 231 10.17 17.23 -1.62
CA TRP A 231 9.50 15.94 -1.56
C TRP A 231 10.20 15.03 -0.55
N ALA A 232 9.41 14.36 0.28
CA ALA A 232 9.89 13.31 1.18
C ALA A 232 9.13 12.01 0.96
N ALA A 233 9.82 10.89 1.10
CA ALA A 233 9.25 9.59 0.76
C ALA A 233 8.23 9.06 1.76
N ASN A 234 8.09 9.68 2.93
CA ASN A 234 6.97 9.46 3.86
C ASN A 234 6.54 10.78 4.53
N ASP A 235 5.40 10.74 5.22
CA ASP A 235 4.85 11.91 5.89
C ASP A 235 5.69 12.36 7.10
N GLU A 236 6.33 11.43 7.80
CA GLU A 236 7.19 11.74 8.94
C GLU A 236 8.36 12.64 8.49
N MET A 237 9.11 12.22 7.46
CA MET A 237 10.20 13.04 6.92
C MET A 237 9.67 14.33 6.29
N ALA A 238 8.47 14.33 5.69
CA ALA A 238 7.85 15.53 5.14
C ALA A 238 7.48 16.54 6.24
N MET A 239 6.99 16.08 7.39
CA MET A 239 6.72 16.95 8.55
C MET A 239 8.02 17.55 9.10
N GLY A 240 9.10 16.75 9.17
CA GLY A 240 10.43 17.26 9.53
C GLY A 240 10.94 18.30 8.52
N ALA A 241 10.76 18.05 7.23
CA ALA A 241 11.12 19.01 6.18
C ALA A 241 10.31 20.31 6.25
N LEU A 242 9.03 20.22 6.58
CA LEU A 242 8.16 21.39 6.79
C LEU A 242 8.65 22.24 7.98
N GLN A 243 9.05 21.61 9.07
CA GLN A 243 9.64 22.32 10.23
C GLN A 243 10.94 23.04 9.84
N ALA A 244 11.82 22.37 9.09
CA ALA A 244 13.06 22.98 8.60
C ALA A 244 12.78 24.19 7.67
N ALA A 245 11.80 24.05 6.77
CA ALA A 245 11.38 25.13 5.88
C ALA A 245 10.86 26.36 6.67
N SER A 246 10.07 26.13 7.70
CA SER A 246 9.59 27.19 8.60
C SER A 246 10.74 27.88 9.31
N GLY A 247 11.74 27.14 9.81
CA GLY A 247 12.92 27.70 10.47
C GLY A 247 13.81 28.55 9.55
N HIS A 248 13.83 28.25 8.26
CA HIS A 248 14.52 29.04 7.23
C HIS A 248 13.65 30.15 6.63
N ASN A 249 12.37 30.29 6.99
CA ASN A 249 11.39 31.12 6.28
C ASN A 249 11.36 30.84 4.76
N ALA A 250 11.62 29.58 4.36
CA ALA A 250 11.71 29.19 2.96
C ALA A 250 10.29 29.00 2.35
N PRO A 251 9.95 29.69 1.25
CA PRO A 251 8.64 29.62 0.61
C PRO A 251 8.54 28.37 -0.28
N VAL A 252 8.60 27.19 0.31
CA VAL A 252 8.58 25.90 -0.39
C VAL A 252 7.24 25.19 -0.24
N VAL A 253 6.83 24.43 -1.27
CA VAL A 253 5.77 23.44 -1.15
C VAL A 253 6.38 22.14 -0.65
N VAL A 254 5.72 21.46 0.28
CA VAL A 254 6.21 20.21 0.88
C VAL A 254 5.17 19.12 0.71
N GLY A 255 5.61 17.92 0.31
CA GLY A 255 4.73 16.75 0.20
C GLY A 255 5.39 15.46 0.66
N GLY A 256 4.57 14.54 1.16
CA GLY A 256 4.97 13.25 1.69
C GLY A 256 4.12 12.10 1.18
N MET A 257 4.24 10.95 1.83
CA MET A 257 3.44 9.77 1.56
C MET A 257 3.06 9.08 2.88
N GLY A 258 1.77 8.87 3.09
CA GLY A 258 1.23 8.24 4.30
C GLY A 258 -0.28 8.42 4.39
N GLY A 259 -0.73 9.64 4.48
CA GLY A 259 -2.14 9.98 4.67
C GLY A 259 -2.56 9.90 6.15
N TRP A 260 -1.63 10.20 7.07
CA TRP A 260 -1.91 10.17 8.52
C TRP A 260 -2.72 11.35 8.99
N THR A 261 -3.42 11.18 10.09
CA THR A 261 -4.19 12.23 10.75
C THR A 261 -3.37 13.52 10.94
N ARG A 262 -2.09 13.41 11.36
CA ARG A 262 -1.23 14.59 11.54
C ARG A 262 -0.87 15.27 10.21
N ALA A 263 -0.58 14.50 9.16
CA ALA A 263 -0.31 15.04 7.83
C ALA A 263 -1.58 15.64 7.21
N LEU A 264 -2.73 15.00 7.36
CA LEU A 264 -4.03 15.51 6.89
C LEU A 264 -4.39 16.83 7.59
N ARG A 265 -4.22 16.92 8.92
CA ARG A 265 -4.37 18.18 9.66
C ARG A 265 -3.42 19.25 9.14
N SER A 266 -2.16 18.91 8.90
CA SER A 266 -1.19 19.85 8.32
C SER A 266 -1.62 20.36 6.95
N ILE A 267 -2.22 19.52 6.10
CA ILE A 267 -2.80 19.96 4.81
C ILE A 267 -3.99 20.88 5.04
N ALA A 268 -4.88 20.59 5.99
CA ALA A 268 -6.01 21.46 6.35
C ALA A 268 -5.54 22.86 6.77
N ASP A 269 -4.48 22.90 7.58
CA ASP A 269 -3.92 24.14 8.16
C ASP A 269 -3.00 24.90 7.19
N GLY A 270 -2.71 24.35 6.01
CA GLY A 270 -1.86 24.98 4.98
C GLY A 270 -0.37 24.79 5.21
N GLY A 271 0.03 23.77 5.99
CA GLY A 271 1.41 23.33 6.16
C GLY A 271 1.86 22.43 5.00
N LEU A 272 1.65 21.12 5.08
CA LEU A 272 1.89 20.24 3.94
C LEU A 272 0.96 20.60 2.78
N THR A 273 1.51 20.57 1.57
CA THR A 273 0.75 20.85 0.35
C THR A 273 -0.06 19.64 -0.11
N ALA A 274 0.53 18.44 -0.02
CA ALA A 274 -0.10 17.20 -0.42
C ALA A 274 0.53 15.99 0.27
N THR A 275 -0.22 14.90 0.35
CA THR A 275 0.29 13.57 0.69
C THR A 275 -0.21 12.52 -0.30
N LEU A 276 0.59 11.50 -0.56
CA LEU A 276 0.20 10.32 -1.32
C LEU A 276 -0.23 9.21 -0.35
N THR A 277 -1.37 8.59 -0.59
CA THR A 277 -1.94 7.59 0.34
C THR A 277 -2.44 6.34 -0.40
N GLY A 278 -2.99 5.37 0.34
CA GLY A 278 -3.60 4.15 -0.19
C GLY A 278 -2.75 2.89 -0.04
N HIS A 279 -1.44 3.01 0.08
CA HIS A 279 -0.50 1.88 0.14
C HIS A 279 -0.77 0.90 1.31
N HIS A 280 -1.44 1.33 2.37
CA HIS A 280 -1.89 0.50 3.48
C HIS A 280 -2.97 -0.53 3.09
N LEU A 281 -3.61 -0.40 1.93
CA LEU A 281 -4.63 -1.34 1.46
C LEU A 281 -4.06 -2.60 0.78
N ILE A 282 -2.76 -2.63 0.47
CA ILE A 282 -2.16 -3.72 -0.33
C ILE A 282 -2.36 -5.11 0.28
N GLY A 283 -2.27 -5.21 1.62
CA GLY A 283 -2.49 -6.47 2.32
C GLY A 283 -3.93 -6.97 2.17
N ALA A 284 -4.91 -6.08 2.25
CA ALA A 284 -6.32 -6.41 2.03
C ALA A 284 -6.59 -6.84 0.58
N TRP A 285 -6.01 -6.12 -0.41
CA TRP A 285 -6.11 -6.51 -1.83
C TRP A 285 -5.47 -7.87 -2.10
N ALA A 286 -4.34 -8.16 -1.48
CA ALA A 286 -3.71 -9.48 -1.55
C ALA A 286 -4.63 -10.56 -0.99
N LEU A 287 -5.28 -10.35 0.16
CA LEU A 287 -6.22 -11.33 0.72
C LEU A 287 -7.43 -11.57 -0.17
N VAL A 288 -7.95 -10.56 -0.87
CA VAL A 288 -9.00 -10.74 -1.88
C VAL A 288 -8.52 -11.68 -2.98
N MET A 289 -7.34 -11.44 -3.55
CA MET A 289 -6.76 -12.29 -4.60
C MET A 289 -6.47 -13.71 -4.10
N LEU A 290 -5.95 -13.87 -2.89
CA LEU A 290 -5.66 -15.17 -2.30
C LEU A 290 -6.92 -15.95 -1.95
N TYR A 291 -7.98 -15.29 -1.51
CA TYR A 291 -9.28 -15.89 -1.30
C TYR A 291 -9.85 -16.45 -2.61
N ASP A 292 -9.84 -15.63 -3.67
CA ASP A 292 -10.29 -16.05 -4.99
C ASP A 292 -9.45 -17.22 -5.53
N HIS A 293 -8.13 -17.17 -5.36
CA HIS A 293 -7.22 -18.25 -5.75
C HIS A 293 -7.50 -19.55 -4.97
N ALA A 294 -7.78 -19.47 -3.67
CA ALA A 294 -8.14 -20.65 -2.86
C ALA A 294 -9.46 -21.29 -3.32
N ASN A 295 -10.30 -20.52 -3.98
CA ASN A 295 -11.59 -20.93 -4.54
C ASN A 295 -11.54 -21.19 -6.07
N GLY A 296 -10.35 -21.38 -6.63
CA GLY A 296 -10.15 -21.80 -8.01
C GLY A 296 -10.08 -20.68 -9.05
N ILE A 297 -10.05 -19.40 -8.63
CA ILE A 297 -9.93 -18.26 -9.53
C ILE A 297 -8.51 -17.72 -9.51
N ASP A 298 -7.69 -18.12 -10.48
CA ASP A 298 -6.31 -17.66 -10.57
C ASP A 298 -6.22 -16.23 -11.09
N PHE A 299 -5.63 -15.35 -10.28
CA PHE A 299 -5.40 -13.93 -10.63
C PHE A 299 -4.41 -13.75 -11.80
N ALA A 300 -3.66 -14.79 -12.18
CA ALA A 300 -2.77 -14.74 -13.35
C ALA A 300 -3.50 -14.34 -14.64
N SER A 301 -4.76 -14.75 -14.78
CA SER A 301 -5.60 -14.40 -15.94
C SER A 301 -6.05 -12.93 -15.96
N ASP A 302 -5.82 -12.20 -14.87
CA ASP A 302 -6.26 -10.82 -14.69
C ASP A 302 -5.09 -9.89 -14.35
N GLY A 303 -4.19 -9.72 -15.30
CA GLY A 303 -3.05 -8.80 -15.21
C GLY A 303 -1.73 -9.46 -14.81
N GLY A 304 -1.64 -10.80 -14.80
CA GLY A 304 -0.39 -11.55 -14.60
C GLY A 304 -0.05 -11.83 -13.14
N LEU A 305 1.11 -12.44 -12.94
CA LEU A 305 1.59 -12.89 -11.63
C LEU A 305 2.31 -11.79 -10.86
N ARG A 306 2.98 -10.88 -11.56
CA ARG A 306 3.65 -9.70 -11.03
C ARG A 306 2.78 -8.47 -11.25
N ARG A 307 2.16 -7.97 -10.20
CA ARG A 307 1.17 -6.91 -10.31
C ARG A 307 1.68 -5.60 -9.71
N LYS A 308 1.81 -4.57 -10.54
CA LYS A 308 1.89 -3.18 -10.08
C LYS A 308 0.48 -2.59 -10.11
N LEU A 309 -0.04 -2.24 -8.94
CA LEU A 309 -1.40 -1.77 -8.76
C LEU A 309 -1.43 -0.24 -8.67
N ASP A 310 -2.10 0.40 -9.62
CA ASP A 310 -2.29 1.86 -9.62
C ASP A 310 -3.53 2.26 -8.80
N TYR A 311 -3.38 2.29 -7.48
CA TYR A 311 -4.44 2.67 -6.55
C TYR A 311 -4.00 3.73 -5.55
N LEU A 312 -2.77 4.24 -5.66
CA LEU A 312 -2.32 5.32 -4.79
C LEU A 312 -3.08 6.61 -5.12
N HIS A 313 -3.44 7.38 -4.11
CA HIS A 313 -4.25 8.58 -4.24
C HIS A 313 -3.55 9.79 -3.63
N VAL A 314 -3.54 10.91 -4.37
CA VAL A 314 -2.97 12.16 -3.90
C VAL A 314 -4.04 12.94 -3.14
N VAL A 315 -3.79 13.25 -1.88
CA VAL A 315 -4.64 14.09 -1.04
C VAL A 315 -4.03 15.48 -0.97
N THR A 316 -4.84 16.46 -1.33
CA THR A 316 -4.58 17.89 -1.25
C THR A 316 -5.69 18.57 -0.47
N ARG A 317 -5.60 19.86 -0.19
CA ARG A 317 -6.67 20.61 0.47
C ARG A 317 -8.02 20.51 -0.28
N THR A 318 -8.00 20.36 -1.60
CA THR A 318 -9.22 20.35 -2.43
C THR A 318 -10.05 19.09 -2.28
N ASN A 319 -9.43 17.93 -2.02
CA ASN A 319 -10.11 16.64 -1.88
C ASN A 319 -9.96 16.01 -0.48
N LEU A 320 -9.39 16.75 0.47
CA LEU A 320 -9.17 16.29 1.84
C LEU A 320 -10.45 15.78 2.50
N ARG A 321 -11.53 16.56 2.39
CA ARG A 321 -12.82 16.21 3.00
C ARG A 321 -13.40 14.91 2.44
N GLU A 322 -13.27 14.69 1.14
CA GLU A 322 -13.72 13.43 0.50
C GLU A 322 -12.91 12.23 1.02
N TYR A 323 -11.59 12.41 1.16
CA TYR A 323 -10.73 11.39 1.73
C TYR A 323 -11.09 11.09 3.20
N GLU A 324 -11.25 12.11 4.05
CA GLU A 324 -11.60 11.97 5.46
C GLU A 324 -12.97 11.30 5.68
N ASN A 325 -13.95 11.57 4.81
CA ASN A 325 -15.25 10.91 4.84
C ASN A 325 -15.16 9.40 4.53
N THR A 326 -14.12 8.97 3.83
CA THR A 326 -13.90 7.55 3.46
C THR A 326 -13.02 6.81 4.47
N PHE A 327 -11.99 7.49 5.02
CA PHE A 327 -10.94 6.88 5.84
C PHE A 327 -10.78 7.57 7.22
N GLY A 328 -11.64 8.53 7.58
CA GLY A 328 -11.61 9.21 8.87
C GLY A 328 -12.28 8.44 10.00
N GLU A 329 -12.38 9.06 11.19
CA GLU A 329 -12.91 8.45 12.42
C GLU A 329 -14.38 7.97 12.33
N HIS A 330 -15.13 8.45 11.34
CA HIS A 330 -16.55 8.08 11.09
C HIS A 330 -16.70 7.20 9.85
N GLU A 331 -15.64 6.49 9.48
CA GLU A 331 -15.60 5.66 8.28
C GLU A 331 -16.68 4.58 8.26
N ARG A 332 -17.27 4.37 7.09
CA ARG A 332 -18.02 3.15 6.83
C ARG A 332 -17.02 2.05 6.46
N PRO A 333 -17.04 0.89 7.12
CA PRO A 333 -16.12 -0.18 6.82
C PRO A 333 -16.11 -0.52 5.33
N ILE A 334 -14.92 -0.65 4.74
CA ILE A 334 -14.77 -1.13 3.38
C ILE A 334 -15.28 -2.57 3.32
N ASP A 335 -16.21 -2.87 2.43
CA ASP A 335 -16.63 -4.24 2.16
C ASP A 335 -15.73 -4.87 1.09
N PHE A 336 -14.69 -5.60 1.52
CA PHE A 336 -13.72 -6.24 0.64
C PHE A 336 -14.30 -7.37 -0.21
N ARG A 337 -15.45 -7.96 0.17
CA ARG A 337 -16.16 -8.96 -0.64
C ARG A 337 -16.61 -8.41 -1.99
N ARG A 338 -16.82 -7.09 -2.08
CA ARG A 338 -17.18 -6.42 -3.34
C ARG A 338 -16.12 -6.50 -4.41
N TYR A 339 -14.88 -6.77 -4.03
CA TYR A 339 -13.72 -6.86 -4.91
C TYR A 339 -13.32 -8.30 -5.24
N SER A 340 -13.96 -9.30 -4.60
CA SER A 340 -13.72 -10.72 -4.85
C SER A 340 -14.57 -11.23 -6.00
N LYS A 341 -13.97 -11.94 -6.93
CA LYS A 341 -14.65 -12.61 -8.05
C LYS A 341 -15.49 -13.81 -7.60
N VAL A 342 -15.18 -14.40 -6.45
CA VAL A 342 -16.02 -15.45 -5.84
C VAL A 342 -17.33 -14.87 -5.37
N TYR A 343 -17.33 -13.71 -4.70
CA TYR A 343 -18.55 -13.04 -4.26
C TYR A 343 -19.25 -12.28 -5.40
N ARG A 344 -18.50 -11.88 -6.42
CA ARG A 344 -18.98 -11.08 -7.56
C ARG A 344 -18.53 -11.72 -8.88
N PRO A 345 -19.10 -12.86 -9.31
CA PRO A 345 -18.68 -13.58 -10.52
C PRO A 345 -18.74 -12.75 -11.81
N GLN A 346 -19.52 -11.67 -11.81
CA GLN A 346 -19.62 -10.73 -12.93
C GLN A 346 -18.42 -9.78 -13.06
N LEU A 347 -17.51 -9.74 -12.08
CA LEU A 347 -16.31 -8.92 -12.18
C LEU A 347 -15.36 -9.52 -13.23
N ALA A 348 -15.22 -8.88 -14.37
CA ALA A 348 -14.27 -9.29 -15.40
C ALA A 348 -12.82 -9.11 -14.93
N ARG A 349 -12.54 -8.01 -14.20
CA ARG A 349 -11.22 -7.66 -13.65
C ARG A 349 -11.32 -7.15 -12.22
N TYR A 350 -10.23 -7.31 -11.46
CA TYR A 350 -10.08 -6.62 -10.19
C TYR A 350 -9.95 -5.11 -10.41
N ASP A 351 -10.81 -4.35 -9.77
CA ASP A 351 -10.69 -2.89 -9.71
C ASP A 351 -10.30 -2.49 -8.28
N PHE A 352 -9.02 -2.41 -8.03
CA PHE A 352 -8.44 -1.95 -6.77
C PHE A 352 -8.16 -0.44 -6.78
N SER A 353 -8.63 0.30 -7.79
CA SER A 353 -8.46 1.75 -7.85
C SER A 353 -9.15 2.45 -6.66
N PHE A 354 -8.76 3.69 -6.41
CA PHE A 354 -9.30 4.46 -5.28
C PHE A 354 -10.73 4.97 -5.53
N ALA A 355 -11.11 5.14 -6.81
CA ALA A 355 -12.41 5.68 -7.19
C ALA A 355 -13.61 4.91 -6.61
N PRO A 356 -13.69 3.55 -6.64
CA PRO A 356 -14.79 2.83 -6.01
C PRO A 356 -14.87 2.98 -4.49
N LEU A 357 -13.79 3.35 -3.83
CA LEU A 357 -13.76 3.62 -2.39
C LEU A 357 -14.37 4.99 -2.08
N LEU A 358 -14.07 6.01 -2.90
CA LEU A 358 -14.60 7.36 -2.76
C LEU A 358 -16.07 7.48 -3.20
N ALA A 359 -16.46 6.77 -4.26
CA ALA A 359 -17.83 6.81 -4.84
C ALA A 359 -18.96 6.32 -3.90
N ARG A 360 -18.63 5.88 -2.67
CA ARG A 360 -19.61 5.43 -1.66
C ARG A 360 -20.40 6.56 -1.00
N LEU A 361 -20.06 7.80 -1.30
CA LEU A 361 -20.62 8.98 -0.65
C LEU A 361 -21.86 9.54 -1.35
N ASN A 362 -22.30 8.92 -2.46
CA ASN A 362 -23.51 9.31 -3.22
C ASN A 362 -24.64 8.32 -3.02
#